data_eef8c6948ac7334c6a8ba8bcf8bba029
#
_entry.id   eef8c6948ac7334c6a8ba8bcf8bba029
#
_cell.length_a   1.000
_cell.length_b   1.000
_cell.length_c   1.000
_cell.angle_alpha   90.00
_cell.angle_beta   90.00
_cell.angle_gamma   90.00
#
_symmetry.space_group_name_H-M   'P 1'
#
loop_
_entity.id
_entity.type
_entity.pdbx_description
1 polymer ?
#
loop_
_entity_poly.entity_id
_entity_poly.type
_entity_poly.pdbx_seq_one_letter_code
_entity_poly.pdbx_strand_id
1 'polypeptide(L)'
;MKKLLLIFFLFPIFGFGQDDCGTIPTQQQIDYLNQTRNARKNWNQSKSPLLIPIQNHVVRETDSTGGLTIVDISFVMNTLNTYYINSNIQFYECDSINYINNSNYYDFDGNDESVFCAQNDIQNVVNIYYFNSVISSSGAGVCGYAYFPPGPDRVIMNSSCALNGSTIVHEIGHYLSLYHTHGPTNTGTTTELVN
;
A
#
# COMPACT_ATOMS: atom_id res chain seq x y z
N MET A 1 -32.27 -21.30 49.32
CA MET A 1 -31.39 -21.58 48.15
C MET A 1 -31.61 -20.49 47.10
N LYS A 2 -30.66 -19.51 46.99
CA LYS A 2 -30.74 -18.41 46.01
C LYS A 2 -30.12 -18.90 44.73
N LYS A 3 -30.92 -18.98 43.63
CA LYS A 3 -30.42 -19.29 42.29
C LYS A 3 -29.75 -18.06 41.72
N LEU A 4 -28.42 -18.14 41.50
CA LEU A 4 -27.65 -17.11 40.83
C LEU A 4 -27.88 -17.28 39.31
N LEU A 5 -28.55 -16.28 38.70
CA LEU A 5 -28.79 -16.26 37.28
C LEU A 5 -27.53 -15.61 36.63
N LEU A 6 -26.71 -16.43 35.96
CA LEU A 6 -25.55 -15.95 35.21
C LEU A 6 -26.04 -15.46 33.86
N ILE A 7 -26.11 -14.13 33.70
CA ILE A 7 -26.43 -13.51 32.40
C ILE A 7 -25.12 -13.44 31.60
N PHE A 8 -24.99 -14.31 30.60
CA PHE A 8 -23.94 -14.23 29.60
C PHE A 8 -24.26 -13.05 28.64
N PHE A 9 -23.55 -11.96 28.79
CA PHE A 9 -23.53 -10.90 27.79
C PHE A 9 -22.74 -11.41 26.56
N LEU A 10 -23.47 -11.85 25.54
CA LEU A 10 -22.93 -12.01 24.19
C LEU A 10 -22.66 -10.61 23.63
N PHE A 11 -21.47 -10.11 23.82
CA PHE A 11 -21.00 -8.99 23.02
C PHE A 11 -20.90 -9.46 21.57
N PRO A 12 -21.61 -8.83 20.61
CA PRO A 12 -21.33 -9.08 19.20
C PRO A 12 -19.88 -8.62 18.97
N ILE A 13 -19.02 -9.57 18.64
CA ILE A 13 -17.71 -9.26 18.07
C ILE A 13 -18.03 -8.69 16.70
N PHE A 14 -18.11 -7.38 16.59
CA PHE A 14 -18.05 -6.70 15.32
C PHE A 14 -16.66 -7.01 14.76
N GLY A 15 -16.57 -7.99 13.89
CA GLY A 15 -15.44 -8.13 13.02
C GLY A 15 -15.42 -6.86 12.18
N PHE A 16 -14.48 -5.97 12.47
CA PHE A 16 -14.14 -4.89 11.56
C PHE A 16 -13.60 -5.58 10.32
N GLY A 17 -14.45 -5.68 9.29
CA GLY A 17 -14.03 -6.06 7.96
C GLY A 17 -12.97 -5.06 7.53
N GLN A 18 -11.88 -5.57 7.02
CA GLN A 18 -10.73 -4.80 6.55
C GLN A 18 -11.13 -3.90 5.40
N ASP A 19 -11.44 -2.64 5.69
CA ASP A 19 -11.42 -1.55 4.70
C ASP A 19 -10.07 -0.80 4.75
N ASP A 20 -9.00 -1.52 5.12
CA ASP A 20 -7.68 -0.93 5.33
C ASP A 20 -6.94 -0.60 4.01
N CYS A 21 -7.40 -1.12 2.88
CA CYS A 21 -6.83 -0.90 1.55
C CYS A 21 -7.71 0.00 0.69
N GLY A 22 -7.16 1.12 0.24
CA GLY A 22 -7.85 2.08 -0.65
C GLY A 22 -7.69 1.77 -2.14
N THR A 23 -7.00 0.69 -2.52
CA THR A 23 -6.70 0.36 -3.92
C THR A 23 -7.92 -0.22 -4.64
N ILE A 24 -8.41 0.50 -5.65
CA ILE A 24 -9.48 0.04 -6.56
C ILE A 24 -9.00 0.24 -7.99
N PRO A 25 -8.86 -0.85 -8.79
CA PRO A 25 -8.42 -0.71 -10.17
C PRO A 25 -9.48 -0.05 -11.04
N THR A 26 -9.05 0.85 -11.91
CA THR A 26 -9.89 1.41 -12.97
C THR A 26 -10.13 0.40 -14.09
N GLN A 27 -11.17 0.57 -14.89
CA GLN A 27 -11.42 -0.30 -16.05
C GLN A 27 -10.23 -0.32 -17.01
N GLN A 28 -9.56 0.81 -17.24
CA GLN A 28 -8.36 0.89 -18.07
C GLN A 28 -7.22 0.02 -17.54
N GLN A 29 -7.02 0.00 -16.22
CA GLN A 29 -6.00 -0.83 -15.57
C GLN A 29 -6.36 -2.32 -15.69
N ILE A 30 -7.63 -2.68 -15.50
CA ILE A 30 -8.13 -4.05 -15.70
C ILE A 30 -7.87 -4.50 -17.15
N ASP A 31 -8.22 -3.68 -18.14
CA ASP A 31 -8.03 -4.01 -19.55
C ASP A 31 -6.53 -4.17 -19.89
N TYR A 32 -5.68 -3.28 -19.39
CA TYR A 32 -4.23 -3.39 -19.55
C TYR A 32 -3.68 -4.68 -18.96
N LEU A 33 -4.08 -5.03 -17.74
CA LEU A 33 -3.64 -6.26 -17.08
C LEU A 33 -4.08 -7.51 -17.83
N ASN A 34 -5.31 -7.53 -18.34
CA ASN A 34 -5.83 -8.64 -19.15
C ASN A 34 -5.07 -8.79 -20.47
N GLN A 35 -4.76 -7.69 -21.16
CA GLN A 35 -3.97 -7.70 -22.40
C GLN A 35 -2.55 -8.22 -22.17
N THR A 36 -1.91 -7.82 -21.07
CA THR A 36 -0.53 -8.20 -20.76
C THR A 36 -0.41 -9.59 -20.13
N ARG A 37 -1.50 -10.17 -19.63
CA ARG A 37 -1.52 -11.49 -18.94
C ARG A 37 -0.93 -12.60 -19.80
N ASN A 38 -1.26 -12.65 -21.08
CA ASN A 38 -0.77 -13.69 -22.00
C ASN A 38 0.73 -13.54 -22.30
N ALA A 39 1.24 -12.32 -22.37
CA ALA A 39 2.66 -12.07 -22.52
C ALA A 39 3.46 -12.56 -21.30
N ARG A 40 2.88 -12.43 -20.10
CA ARG A 40 3.51 -12.86 -18.84
C ARG A 40 3.58 -14.39 -18.69
N LYS A 41 2.65 -15.15 -19.26
CA LYS A 41 2.65 -16.64 -19.21
C LYS A 41 3.89 -17.26 -19.85
N ASN A 42 4.53 -16.55 -20.78
CA ASN A 42 5.72 -17.03 -21.52
C ASN A 42 7.03 -16.47 -20.97
N TRP A 43 6.98 -15.78 -19.84
CA TRP A 43 8.17 -15.20 -19.22
C TRP A 43 8.99 -16.31 -18.55
N ASN A 44 10.19 -16.56 -19.07
CA ASN A 44 11.15 -17.41 -18.37
C ASN A 44 11.68 -16.64 -17.17
N GLN A 45 11.50 -17.20 -15.97
CA GLN A 45 12.04 -16.61 -14.75
C GLN A 45 13.54 -16.37 -14.90
N SER A 46 13.97 -15.12 -14.73
CA SER A 46 15.38 -14.79 -14.64
C SER A 46 16.00 -15.49 -13.43
N LYS A 47 17.22 -16.00 -13.58
CA LYS A 47 17.98 -16.55 -12.45
C LYS A 47 18.51 -15.46 -11.52
N SER A 48 18.58 -14.22 -12.00
CA SER A 48 19.00 -13.07 -11.20
C SER A 48 17.79 -12.38 -10.57
N PRO A 49 17.90 -11.84 -9.34
CA PRO A 49 16.85 -11.07 -8.73
C PRO A 49 16.45 -9.87 -9.59
N LEU A 50 15.17 -9.58 -9.63
CA LEU A 50 14.66 -8.30 -10.12
C LEU A 50 14.89 -7.24 -9.04
N LEU A 51 15.72 -6.26 -9.33
CA LEU A 51 16.03 -5.17 -8.41
C LEU A 51 15.09 -4.00 -8.69
N ILE A 52 14.30 -3.60 -7.72
CA ILE A 52 13.32 -2.52 -7.83
C ILE A 52 13.76 -1.35 -6.95
N PRO A 53 14.06 -0.18 -7.55
CA PRO A 53 14.41 1.01 -6.80
C PRO A 53 13.19 1.60 -6.11
N ILE A 54 13.37 2.03 -4.86
CA ILE A 54 12.36 2.73 -4.05
C ILE A 54 12.93 4.09 -3.64
N GLN A 55 12.09 5.12 -3.74
CA GLN A 55 12.27 6.39 -3.07
C GLN A 55 11.27 6.51 -1.93
N ASN A 56 11.78 6.67 -0.72
CA ASN A 56 10.95 6.89 0.46
C ASN A 56 10.76 8.39 0.69
N HIS A 57 9.49 8.84 0.76
CA HIS A 57 9.08 10.21 1.06
C HIS A 57 8.34 10.23 2.39
N VAL A 58 8.88 10.88 3.40
CA VAL A 58 8.26 10.97 4.73
C VAL A 58 7.74 12.38 4.96
N VAL A 59 6.42 12.53 5.05
CA VAL A 59 5.78 13.81 5.34
C VAL A 59 5.75 14.04 6.84
N ARG A 60 6.17 15.24 7.25
CA ARG A 60 6.27 15.67 8.64
C ARG A 60 5.58 17.02 8.82
N GLU A 61 5.35 17.37 10.07
CA GLU A 61 4.93 18.73 10.41
C GLU A 61 5.97 19.76 9.95
N THR A 62 5.54 21.00 9.75
CA THR A 62 6.42 22.09 9.29
C THR A 62 7.62 22.33 10.21
N ASP A 63 7.47 22.04 11.50
CA ASP A 63 8.56 22.13 12.49
C ASP A 63 9.49 20.91 12.50
N SER A 64 9.35 20.00 11.55
CA SER A 64 10.11 18.75 11.40
C SER A 64 9.78 17.67 12.43
N THR A 65 8.69 17.80 13.18
CA THR A 65 8.21 16.75 14.08
C THR A 65 7.34 15.73 13.35
N GLY A 66 7.13 14.57 13.97
CA GLY A 66 6.33 13.48 13.40
C GLY A 66 7.03 12.77 12.23
N GLY A 67 6.25 11.91 11.56
CA GLY A 67 6.73 11.06 10.45
C GLY A 67 7.62 9.90 10.89
N LEU A 68 7.91 9.01 9.94
CA LEU A 68 8.76 7.84 10.17
C LEU A 68 10.23 8.23 10.29
N THR A 69 10.93 7.49 11.15
CA THR A 69 12.38 7.61 11.33
C THR A 69 13.14 6.74 10.34
N ILE A 70 14.46 6.92 10.25
CA ILE A 70 15.32 6.03 9.46
C ILE A 70 15.25 4.56 9.91
N VAL A 71 15.03 4.33 11.20
CA VAL A 71 14.87 2.97 11.75
C VAL A 71 13.57 2.35 11.27
N ASP A 72 12.48 3.14 11.24
CA ASP A 72 11.18 2.71 10.73
C ASP A 72 11.25 2.38 9.24
N ILE A 73 11.89 3.22 8.43
CA ILE A 73 12.08 2.95 7.01
C ILE A 73 12.94 1.69 6.79
N SER A 74 13.99 1.51 7.58
CA SER A 74 14.79 0.28 7.52
C SER A 74 13.96 -0.97 7.85
N PHE A 75 13.03 -0.87 8.81
CA PHE A 75 12.08 -1.95 9.11
C PHE A 75 11.16 -2.24 7.91
N VAL A 76 10.60 -1.21 7.27
CA VAL A 76 9.75 -1.33 6.08
C VAL A 76 10.51 -2.01 4.94
N MET A 77 11.72 -1.57 4.63
CA MET A 77 12.55 -2.14 3.56
C MET A 77 12.92 -3.60 3.83
N ASN A 78 13.27 -3.94 5.07
CA ASN A 78 13.53 -5.32 5.47
C ASN A 78 12.28 -6.19 5.36
N THR A 79 11.11 -5.66 5.72
CA THR A 79 9.82 -6.35 5.59
C THR A 79 9.55 -6.69 4.12
N LEU A 80 9.63 -5.71 3.22
CA LEU A 80 9.46 -5.93 1.78
C LEU A 80 10.40 -7.01 1.26
N ASN A 81 11.69 -6.89 1.54
CA ASN A 81 12.68 -7.85 1.07
C ASN A 81 12.48 -9.26 1.63
N THR A 82 11.99 -9.39 2.87
CA THR A 82 11.68 -10.68 3.48
C THR A 82 10.51 -11.38 2.78
N TYR A 83 9.44 -10.63 2.48
CA TYR A 83 8.26 -11.22 1.85
C TYR A 83 8.46 -11.55 0.37
N TYR A 84 9.22 -10.73 -0.36
CA TYR A 84 9.40 -10.89 -1.80
C TYR A 84 10.61 -11.72 -2.21
N ILE A 85 11.44 -12.18 -1.26
CA ILE A 85 12.67 -12.96 -1.55
C ILE A 85 12.37 -14.25 -2.35
N ASN A 86 11.30 -14.95 -2.04
CA ASN A 86 10.90 -16.17 -2.72
C ASN A 86 10.35 -15.91 -4.14
N SER A 87 9.95 -14.68 -4.43
CA SER A 87 9.55 -14.24 -5.77
C SER A 87 10.73 -13.75 -6.61
N ASN A 88 11.95 -13.84 -6.07
CA ASN A 88 13.18 -13.36 -6.70
C ASN A 88 13.13 -11.85 -7.01
N ILE A 89 12.48 -11.08 -6.13
CA ILE A 89 12.38 -9.62 -6.18
C ILE A 89 13.09 -9.06 -4.95
N GLN A 90 13.88 -8.02 -5.17
CA GLN A 90 14.55 -7.26 -4.11
C GLN A 90 14.35 -5.77 -4.32
N PHE A 91 14.11 -5.07 -3.24
CA PHE A 91 13.93 -3.63 -3.21
C PHE A 91 15.16 -2.96 -2.60
N TYR A 92 15.54 -1.83 -3.14
CA TYR A 92 16.63 -1.02 -2.59
C TYR A 92 16.28 0.45 -2.62
N GLU A 93 16.76 1.20 -1.64
CA GLU A 93 16.61 2.66 -1.60
C GLU A 93 17.52 3.27 -2.67
N CYS A 94 16.94 4.02 -3.62
CA CYS A 94 17.71 4.64 -4.70
C CYS A 94 18.44 5.92 -4.24
N ASP A 95 17.94 6.57 -3.20
CA ASP A 95 18.50 7.75 -2.57
C ASP A 95 18.14 7.79 -1.08
N SER A 96 18.63 8.79 -0.35
CA SER A 96 18.25 9.06 1.03
C SER A 96 16.76 9.37 1.17
N ILE A 97 16.22 9.18 2.38
CA ILE A 97 14.84 9.51 2.68
C ILE A 97 14.57 10.99 2.37
N ASN A 98 13.56 11.25 1.55
CA ASN A 98 13.08 12.61 1.31
C ASN A 98 12.10 13.01 2.42
N TYR A 99 12.58 13.81 3.38
CA TYR A 99 11.73 14.37 4.41
C TYR A 99 11.05 15.66 3.93
N ILE A 100 9.72 15.64 3.86
CA ILE A 100 8.89 16.76 3.40
C ILE A 100 8.22 17.40 4.61
N ASN A 101 8.69 18.58 5.01
CA ASN A 101 8.16 19.32 6.17
C ASN A 101 7.00 20.20 5.72
N ASN A 102 5.77 19.70 5.81
CA ASN A 102 4.57 20.41 5.37
C ASN A 102 3.32 19.93 6.12
N SER A 103 2.93 20.68 7.14
CA SER A 103 1.75 20.37 7.97
C SER A 103 0.44 20.30 7.19
N ASN A 104 0.33 20.97 6.04
CA ASN A 104 -0.90 20.92 5.23
C ASN A 104 -1.14 19.55 4.62
N TYR A 105 -0.09 18.74 4.47
CA TYR A 105 -0.16 17.38 3.91
C TYR A 105 0.16 16.31 4.95
N TYR A 106 0.45 16.68 6.20
CA TYR A 106 0.79 15.70 7.24
C TYR A 106 -0.34 14.70 7.46
N ASP A 107 -1.58 15.20 7.54
CA ASP A 107 -2.80 14.40 7.46
C ASP A 107 -3.37 14.52 6.05
N PHE A 108 -3.20 13.47 5.25
CA PHE A 108 -3.46 13.49 3.83
C PHE A 108 -4.91 13.09 3.50
N ASP A 109 -5.64 13.97 2.84
CA ASP A 109 -7.06 13.76 2.48
C ASP A 109 -7.28 13.29 1.03
N GLY A 110 -6.20 12.97 0.31
CA GLY A 110 -6.24 12.54 -1.09
C GLY A 110 -6.45 13.67 -2.09
N ASN A 111 -6.79 14.89 -1.64
CA ASN A 111 -6.87 16.05 -2.51
C ASN A 111 -5.45 16.49 -2.92
N ASP A 112 -5.35 17.07 -4.09
CA ASP A 112 -4.08 17.58 -4.62
C ASP A 112 -2.92 16.56 -4.70
N GLU A 113 -3.18 15.24 -4.56
CA GLU A 113 -2.13 14.20 -4.66
C GLU A 113 -1.26 14.40 -5.88
N SER A 114 -1.88 14.59 -7.04
CA SER A 114 -1.15 14.75 -8.29
C SER A 114 -0.22 15.96 -8.28
N VAL A 115 -0.62 17.05 -7.64
CA VAL A 115 0.17 18.28 -7.52
C VAL A 115 1.29 18.10 -6.51
N PHE A 116 0.97 17.56 -5.34
CA PHE A 116 1.93 17.32 -4.27
C PHE A 116 3.00 16.32 -4.69
N CYS A 117 2.58 15.17 -5.23
CA CYS A 117 3.51 14.13 -5.62
C CYS A 117 4.35 14.52 -6.85
N ALA A 118 3.78 15.23 -7.84
CA ALA A 118 4.54 15.65 -9.01
C ALA A 118 5.76 16.54 -8.69
N GLN A 119 5.77 17.20 -7.53
CA GLN A 119 6.90 17.99 -7.07
C GLN A 119 7.99 17.16 -6.40
N ASN A 120 7.68 15.94 -6.02
CA ASN A 120 8.54 15.07 -5.21
C ASN A 120 8.89 13.75 -5.88
N ASP A 121 8.09 13.29 -6.86
CA ASP A 121 8.31 12.02 -7.55
C ASP A 121 9.67 11.96 -8.24
N ILE A 122 10.34 10.86 -8.03
CA ILE A 122 11.51 10.46 -8.80
C ILE A 122 11.04 9.52 -9.92
N GLN A 123 11.49 9.78 -11.14
CA GLN A 123 11.09 8.98 -12.30
C GLN A 123 11.78 7.60 -12.31
N ASN A 124 11.06 6.60 -12.80
CA ASN A 124 11.55 5.21 -12.94
C ASN A 124 11.90 4.53 -11.60
N VAL A 125 11.31 4.97 -10.52
CA VAL A 125 11.40 4.35 -9.19
C VAL A 125 10.00 4.25 -8.59
N VAL A 126 9.82 3.35 -7.64
CA VAL A 126 8.59 3.30 -6.84
C VAL A 126 8.66 4.38 -5.77
N ASN A 127 7.82 5.39 -5.85
CA ASN A 127 7.72 6.45 -4.86
C ASN A 127 6.76 6.02 -3.75
N ILE A 128 7.24 5.86 -2.53
CA ILE A 128 6.41 5.52 -1.38
C ILE A 128 6.30 6.74 -0.48
N TYR A 129 5.07 7.21 -0.29
CA TYR A 129 4.78 8.36 0.57
C TYR A 129 4.19 7.88 1.89
N TYR A 130 4.73 8.38 3.00
CA TYR A 130 4.27 8.09 4.35
C TYR A 130 3.70 9.34 4.98
N PHE A 131 2.40 9.30 5.25
CA PHE A 131 1.63 10.36 5.89
C PHE A 131 1.23 9.95 7.31
N ASN A 132 0.90 10.88 8.18
CA ASN A 132 0.39 10.58 9.52
C ASN A 132 -0.95 9.83 9.44
N SER A 133 -1.86 10.35 8.63
CA SER A 133 -3.13 9.69 8.30
C SER A 133 -3.42 9.83 6.80
N VAL A 134 -4.21 8.89 6.27
CA VAL A 134 -4.63 8.90 4.87
C VAL A 134 -6.13 8.71 4.79
N ILE A 135 -6.80 9.61 4.06
CA ILE A 135 -8.21 9.52 3.72
C ILE A 135 -8.32 9.26 2.22
N SER A 136 -9.03 8.23 1.85
CA SER A 136 -9.27 7.90 0.43
C SER A 136 -10.24 8.90 -0.21
N SER A 137 -10.30 8.90 -1.54
CA SER A 137 -11.25 9.73 -2.30
C SER A 137 -12.73 9.48 -1.96
N SER A 138 -13.04 8.36 -1.29
CA SER A 138 -14.39 8.08 -0.75
C SER A 138 -14.66 8.75 0.61
N GLY A 139 -13.67 9.40 1.21
CA GLY A 139 -13.75 10.02 2.52
C GLY A 139 -13.53 9.05 3.69
N ALA A 140 -13.17 7.78 3.43
CA ALA A 140 -12.83 6.82 4.47
C ALA A 140 -11.35 6.87 4.80
N GLY A 141 -11.00 6.71 6.09
CA GLY A 141 -9.62 6.49 6.51
C GLY A 141 -9.12 5.12 6.00
N VAL A 142 -7.94 5.09 5.39
CA VAL A 142 -7.33 3.88 4.86
C VAL A 142 -5.91 3.73 5.36
N CYS A 143 -5.43 2.50 5.39
CA CYS A 143 -4.03 2.19 5.72
C CYS A 143 -3.07 2.51 4.58
N GLY A 144 -3.54 2.42 3.33
CA GLY A 144 -2.77 2.74 2.16
C GLY A 144 -3.50 2.46 0.87
N TYR A 145 -2.86 2.80 -0.23
CA TYR A 145 -3.26 2.39 -1.58
C TYR A 145 -2.09 2.48 -2.55
N ALA A 146 -2.18 1.73 -3.61
CA ALA A 146 -1.23 1.75 -4.72
C ALA A 146 -1.95 1.89 -6.05
N TYR A 147 -1.20 2.21 -7.08
CA TYR A 147 -1.72 2.27 -8.44
C TYR A 147 -1.34 1.02 -9.23
N PHE A 148 -2.34 0.41 -9.86
CA PHE A 148 -2.08 -0.61 -10.86
C PHE A 148 -1.49 0.02 -12.13
N PRO A 149 -0.60 -0.69 -12.86
CA PRO A 149 -0.17 -0.23 -14.18
C PRO A 149 -1.36 -0.08 -15.15
N PRO A 150 -1.38 0.93 -16.02
CA PRO A 150 -0.37 1.96 -16.25
C PRO A 150 -0.55 3.23 -15.40
N GLY A 151 -0.79 3.11 -14.12
CA GLY A 151 -0.89 4.23 -13.19
C GLY A 151 0.46 4.83 -12.82
N PRO A 152 0.45 5.86 -11.95
CA PRO A 152 1.68 6.43 -11.39
C PRO A 152 2.50 5.40 -10.63
N ASP A 153 3.82 5.56 -10.63
CA ASP A 153 4.74 4.73 -9.84
C ASP A 153 4.73 5.17 -8.36
N ARG A 154 3.56 5.03 -7.72
CA ARG A 154 3.32 5.49 -6.35
C ARG A 154 2.64 4.47 -5.48
N VAL A 155 2.99 4.53 -4.20
CA VAL A 155 2.30 3.89 -3.09
C VAL A 155 2.11 4.93 -2.00
N ILE A 156 0.89 5.07 -1.51
CA ILE A 156 0.52 5.99 -0.44
C ILE A 156 0.26 5.18 0.82
N MET A 157 0.87 5.56 1.92
CA MET A 157 0.82 4.82 3.18
C MET A 157 0.50 5.71 4.37
N ASN A 158 -0.38 5.24 5.24
CA ASN A 158 -0.43 5.70 6.61
C ASN A 158 0.81 5.16 7.35
N SER A 159 1.52 6.06 8.06
CA SER A 159 2.77 5.73 8.75
C SER A 159 2.62 4.59 9.75
N SER A 160 1.54 4.56 10.53
CA SER A 160 1.31 3.49 11.52
C SER A 160 1.05 2.14 10.85
N CYS A 161 0.35 2.14 9.73
CA CYS A 161 0.07 0.91 8.97
C CYS A 161 1.31 0.38 8.24
N ALA A 162 2.22 1.27 7.81
CA ALA A 162 3.48 0.85 7.21
C ALA A 162 4.33 -0.01 8.17
N LEU A 163 4.15 0.17 9.48
CA LEU A 163 4.89 -0.54 10.53
C LEU A 163 4.20 -1.82 11.02
N ASN A 164 3.01 -2.16 10.53
CA ASN A 164 2.32 -3.38 10.95
C ASN A 164 2.88 -4.68 10.33
N GLY A 165 3.85 -4.57 9.42
CA GLY A 165 4.55 -5.70 8.81
C GLY A 165 3.80 -6.39 7.65
N SER A 166 2.63 -5.93 7.25
CA SER A 166 1.82 -6.55 6.19
C SER A 166 1.28 -5.57 5.16
N THR A 167 0.77 -4.42 5.58
CA THR A 167 0.08 -3.49 4.68
C THR A 167 0.98 -3.00 3.55
N ILE A 168 2.21 -2.60 3.83
CA ILE A 168 3.14 -2.16 2.76
C ILE A 168 3.42 -3.27 1.75
N VAL A 169 3.50 -4.53 2.20
CA VAL A 169 3.67 -5.69 1.31
C VAL A 169 2.45 -5.86 0.42
N HIS A 170 1.26 -5.66 0.97
CA HIS A 170 -0.01 -5.73 0.27
C HIS A 170 -0.09 -4.66 -0.83
N GLU A 171 0.20 -3.40 -0.51
CA GLU A 171 0.16 -2.29 -1.47
C GLU A 171 1.21 -2.45 -2.59
N ILE A 172 2.41 -2.90 -2.27
CA ILE A 172 3.41 -3.26 -3.28
C ILE A 172 2.92 -4.42 -4.17
N GLY A 173 2.13 -5.35 -3.62
CA GLY A 173 1.46 -6.38 -4.42
C GLY A 173 0.56 -5.78 -5.49
N HIS A 174 -0.26 -4.78 -5.16
CA HIS A 174 -1.10 -4.07 -6.13
C HIS A 174 -0.27 -3.32 -7.18
N TYR A 175 0.77 -2.61 -6.74
CA TYR A 175 1.72 -1.98 -7.66
C TYR A 175 2.33 -3.00 -8.65
N LEU A 176 2.62 -4.20 -8.19
CA LEU A 176 3.10 -5.32 -9.02
C LEU A 176 1.96 -6.06 -9.75
N SER A 177 0.76 -5.53 -9.77
CA SER A 177 -0.40 -6.04 -10.52
C SER A 177 -1.13 -7.24 -9.90
N LEU A 178 -1.02 -7.45 -8.60
CA LEU A 178 -1.79 -8.46 -7.89
C LEU A 178 -3.13 -7.88 -7.43
N TYR A 179 -4.22 -8.52 -7.81
CA TYR A 179 -5.56 -8.21 -7.28
C TYR A 179 -5.75 -8.77 -5.87
N HIS A 180 -6.77 -8.27 -5.18
CA HIS A 180 -7.28 -8.95 -4.00
C HIS A 180 -7.71 -10.38 -4.37
N THR A 181 -7.58 -11.31 -3.42
CA THR A 181 -8.00 -12.72 -3.63
C THR A 181 -9.51 -12.88 -3.84
N HIS A 182 -10.29 -11.86 -3.45
CA HIS A 182 -11.74 -11.79 -3.67
C HIS A 182 -12.14 -11.01 -4.94
N GLY A 183 -11.18 -10.60 -5.75
CA GLY A 183 -11.41 -9.95 -7.03
C GLY A 183 -11.03 -8.48 -7.12
N PRO A 184 -11.20 -7.85 -8.30
CA PRO A 184 -10.81 -6.46 -8.54
C PRO A 184 -11.69 -5.45 -7.81
N THR A 185 -12.80 -5.89 -7.21
CA THR A 185 -13.69 -5.03 -6.43
C THR A 185 -13.58 -5.37 -4.94
N ASN A 186 -13.69 -4.35 -4.07
CA ASN A 186 -13.67 -4.55 -2.61
C ASN A 186 -14.98 -5.15 -2.06
N THR A 187 -15.92 -5.55 -2.92
CA THR A 187 -17.24 -6.01 -2.50
C THR A 187 -17.33 -7.51 -2.20
N GLY A 188 -16.27 -8.27 -2.45
CA GLY A 188 -16.23 -9.73 -2.18
C GLY A 188 -17.24 -10.56 -2.99
N THR A 189 -17.90 -9.97 -4.00
CA THR A 189 -19.00 -10.61 -4.75
C THR A 189 -18.58 -11.13 -6.13
N THR A 190 -17.30 -11.06 -6.47
CA THR A 190 -16.84 -11.49 -7.78
C THR A 190 -16.47 -12.97 -7.78
N THR A 191 -17.05 -13.71 -8.69
CA THR A 191 -16.58 -15.03 -9.14
C THR A 191 -15.27 -14.85 -9.91
N GLU A 192 -14.22 -14.36 -9.28
CA GLU A 192 -12.92 -14.37 -9.93
C GLU A 192 -12.38 -15.77 -9.94
N LEU A 193 -12.31 -16.28 -11.14
CA LEU A 193 -11.56 -17.49 -11.45
C LEU A 193 -10.07 -17.16 -11.26
N VAL A 194 -9.53 -17.59 -10.14
CA VAL A 194 -8.08 -17.76 -9.99
C VAL A 194 -7.73 -18.96 -10.89
N ASN A 195 -7.47 -18.70 -12.16
CA ASN A 195 -6.97 -19.68 -13.11
C ASN A 195 -5.49 -19.47 -13.34
#